data_1dc6d0da54e44f8e672d5d9f25c6f957
#
_entry.id   1dc6d0da54e44f8e672d5d9f25c6f957
#
_cell.length_a   1.000
_cell.length_b   1.000
_cell.length_c   1.000
_cell.angle_alpha   90.00
_cell.angle_beta   90.00
_cell.angle_gamma   90.00
#
_symmetry.space_group_name_H-M   'P 1'
#
loop_
_entity.id
_entity.type
_entity.pdbx_description
1 polymer ?
#
loop_
_entity_poly.entity_id
_entity_poly.type
_entity_poly.pdbx_seq_one_letter_code
_entity_poly.pdbx_strand_id
1 'polypeptide(L)'
;VIIAGIIAANDGDVNKALPSILMVFLLAGLMQVGLGFLGLGKYIKYIPYPVVSGFMTAIGLIILLTQIQPTLGYAPKNDIEYVNQFKTQGKEVVLEKLLKDEVGEGLMSAGALSEVADRASRISDESILAEAKTLAAKEASGTIGAIKTLPNALGNINFLELLLSLATIFIIYGFKRV
;
A
#
# COMPACT_ATOMS: atom_id res chain seq x y z
N VAL A 1 2.19 3.91 3.70
CA VAL A 1 3.07 4.48 2.65
C VAL A 1 4.53 4.14 2.93
N ILE A 2 5.11 4.52 4.09
CA ILE A 2 6.55 4.33 4.41
C ILE A 2 6.93 2.84 4.38
N ILE A 3 6.18 1.97 5.07
CA ILE A 3 6.46 0.52 5.11
C ILE A 3 6.40 -0.08 3.70
N ALA A 4 5.40 0.27 2.91
CA ALA A 4 5.28 -0.19 1.52
C ALA A 4 6.47 0.28 0.66
N GLY A 5 6.96 1.51 0.89
CA GLY A 5 8.16 2.02 0.22
C GLY A 5 9.42 1.23 0.59
N ILE A 6 9.58 0.88 1.88
CA ILE A 6 10.73 0.08 2.33
C ILE A 6 10.68 -1.35 1.76
N ILE A 7 9.50 -1.97 1.73
CA ILE A 7 9.33 -3.31 1.13
C ILE A 7 9.63 -3.25 -0.36
N ALA A 8 9.14 -2.23 -1.07
CA ALA A 8 9.44 -2.05 -2.48
C ALA A 8 10.94 -1.83 -2.77
N ALA A 9 11.64 -1.10 -1.90
CA ALA A 9 13.08 -0.90 -1.99
C ALA A 9 13.92 -2.16 -1.71
N ASN A 10 13.30 -3.19 -1.13
CA ASN A 10 13.90 -4.51 -0.88
C ASN A 10 13.24 -5.60 -1.75
N ASP A 11 12.94 -5.28 -3.01
CA ASP A 11 12.42 -6.20 -4.03
C ASP A 11 11.12 -6.90 -3.65
N GLY A 12 10.34 -6.31 -2.75
CA GLY A 12 9.10 -6.91 -2.22
C GLY A 12 9.32 -7.97 -1.14
N ASP A 13 10.59 -8.27 -0.78
CA ASP A 13 10.91 -9.25 0.26
C ASP A 13 10.76 -8.63 1.64
N VAL A 14 9.71 -9.07 2.35
CA VAL A 14 9.39 -8.60 3.70
C VAL A 14 10.49 -8.95 4.70
N ASN A 15 11.15 -10.12 4.55
CA ASN A 15 12.20 -10.54 5.48
C ASN A 15 13.46 -9.66 5.34
N LYS A 16 13.82 -9.28 4.12
CA LYS A 16 14.92 -8.34 3.86
C LYS A 16 14.57 -6.92 4.33
N ALA A 17 13.32 -6.52 4.18
CA ALA A 17 12.82 -5.21 4.59
C ALA A 17 12.65 -5.06 6.12
N LEU A 18 12.49 -6.17 6.85
CA LEU A 18 12.15 -6.19 8.28
C LEU A 18 13.14 -5.40 9.16
N PRO A 19 14.49 -5.53 9.02
CA PRO A 19 15.44 -4.75 9.80
C PRO A 19 15.28 -3.23 9.56
N SER A 20 15.07 -2.82 8.31
CA SER A 20 14.87 -1.40 7.94
C SER A 20 13.55 -0.86 8.51
N ILE A 21 12.49 -1.66 8.50
CA ILE A 21 11.20 -1.32 9.09
C ILE A 21 11.33 -1.13 10.60
N LEU A 22 11.98 -2.07 11.29
CA LEU A 22 12.23 -1.99 12.73
C LEU A 22 13.07 -0.76 13.10
N MET A 23 14.10 -0.46 12.30
CA MET A 23 14.95 0.72 12.50
C MET A 23 14.15 2.02 12.39
N VAL A 24 13.24 2.12 11.42
CA VAL A 24 12.34 3.29 11.26
C VAL A 24 11.41 3.45 12.45
N PHE A 25 10.83 2.37 12.96
CA PHE A 25 9.97 2.42 14.15
C PHE A 25 10.76 2.83 15.40
N LEU A 26 11.94 2.26 15.58
CA LEU A 26 12.82 2.60 16.71
C LEU A 26 13.22 4.08 16.66
N LEU A 27 13.61 4.56 15.49
CA LEU A 27 13.99 5.96 15.31
C LEU A 27 12.82 6.91 15.53
N ALA A 28 11.64 6.56 15.02
CA ALA A 28 10.41 7.33 15.24
C ALA A 28 10.04 7.39 16.73
N GLY A 29 10.14 6.26 17.44
CA GLY A 29 9.91 6.20 18.89
C GLY A 29 10.90 7.06 19.68
N LEU A 30 12.20 6.98 19.34
CA LEU A 30 13.24 7.81 19.95
C LEU A 30 13.00 9.30 19.71
N MET A 31 12.64 9.70 18.48
CA MET A 31 12.29 11.08 18.17
C MET A 31 11.07 11.54 18.97
N GLN A 32 10.06 10.70 19.10
CA GLN A 32 8.84 11.02 19.85
C GLN A 32 9.12 11.23 21.33
N VAL A 33 9.94 10.38 21.94
CA VAL A 33 10.42 10.54 23.32
C VAL A 33 11.24 11.83 23.46
N GLY A 34 12.16 12.10 22.53
CA GLY A 34 12.97 13.33 22.51
C GLY A 34 12.12 14.59 22.45
N LEU A 35 11.11 14.61 21.57
CA LEU A 35 10.16 15.74 21.48
C LEU A 35 9.34 15.92 22.77
N GLY A 36 9.01 14.80 23.45
CA GLY A 36 8.38 14.83 24.78
C GLY A 36 9.26 15.48 25.83
N PHE A 37 10.55 15.11 25.90
CA PHE A 37 11.52 15.71 26.82
C PHE A 37 11.74 17.21 26.56
N LEU A 38 11.75 17.63 25.31
CA LEU A 38 11.83 19.05 24.93
C LEU A 38 10.57 19.85 25.31
N GLY A 39 9.53 19.17 25.79
CA GLY A 39 8.29 19.80 26.22
C GLY A 39 7.53 20.48 25.07
N LEU A 40 7.71 20.02 23.84
CA LEU A 40 7.06 20.61 22.66
C LEU A 40 5.54 20.47 22.69
N GLY A 41 5.01 19.55 23.47
CA GLY A 41 3.57 19.40 23.69
C GLY A 41 2.89 20.66 24.23
N LYS A 42 3.62 21.54 24.98
CA LYS A 42 3.08 22.80 25.47
C LYS A 42 2.69 23.80 24.36
N TYR A 43 3.27 23.65 23.17
CA TYR A 43 2.99 24.52 22.03
C TYR A 43 1.68 24.20 21.34
N ILE A 44 1.06 23.04 21.60
CA ILE A 44 -0.26 22.65 21.07
C ILE A 44 -1.34 23.68 21.44
N LYS A 45 -1.23 24.32 22.62
CA LYS A 45 -2.18 25.38 23.06
C LYS A 45 -2.21 26.62 22.15
N TYR A 46 -1.17 26.81 21.32
CA TYR A 46 -1.12 27.94 20.37
C TYR A 46 -1.80 27.63 19.04
N ILE A 47 -2.17 26.35 18.80
CA ILE A 47 -2.87 25.96 17.57
C ILE A 47 -4.34 26.35 17.72
N PRO A 48 -4.87 27.23 16.84
CA PRO A 48 -6.28 27.62 16.90
C PRO A 48 -7.21 26.41 16.74
N TYR A 49 -8.27 26.36 17.54
CA TYR A 49 -9.26 25.28 17.51
C TYR A 49 -9.79 24.96 16.09
N PRO A 50 -10.09 25.95 15.21
CA PRO A 50 -10.54 25.65 13.84
C PRO A 50 -9.54 24.81 13.04
N VAL A 51 -8.23 25.01 13.25
CA VAL A 51 -7.19 24.24 12.56
C VAL A 51 -7.21 22.78 13.02
N VAL A 52 -7.28 22.55 14.32
CA VAL A 52 -7.38 21.20 14.90
C VAL A 52 -8.66 20.49 14.43
N SER A 53 -9.78 21.18 14.49
CA SER A 53 -11.08 20.65 14.05
C SER A 53 -11.07 20.31 12.56
N GLY A 54 -10.55 21.19 11.71
CA GLY A 54 -10.42 20.93 10.25
C GLY A 54 -9.53 19.76 9.95
N PHE A 55 -8.39 19.64 10.65
CA PHE A 55 -7.46 18.52 10.50
C PHE A 55 -8.11 17.17 10.90
N MET A 56 -8.78 17.13 12.06
CA MET A 56 -9.48 15.92 12.50
C MET A 56 -10.61 15.51 11.58
N THR A 57 -11.36 16.47 11.06
CA THR A 57 -12.42 16.22 10.07
C THR A 57 -11.84 15.67 8.77
N ALA A 58 -10.74 16.23 8.28
CA ALA A 58 -10.07 15.76 7.08
C ALA A 58 -9.55 14.33 7.22
N ILE A 59 -8.92 14.01 8.36
CA ILE A 59 -8.48 12.63 8.66
C ILE A 59 -9.69 11.69 8.72
N GLY A 60 -10.76 12.08 9.40
CA GLY A 60 -11.99 11.28 9.49
C GLY A 60 -12.58 10.98 8.10
N LEU A 61 -12.60 11.97 7.21
CA LEU A 61 -13.07 11.81 5.84
C LEU A 61 -12.16 10.87 5.02
N ILE A 62 -10.83 11.01 5.16
CA ILE A 62 -9.86 10.14 4.48
C ILE A 62 -10.05 8.70 4.94
N ILE A 63 -10.16 8.46 6.25
CA ILE A 63 -10.40 7.13 6.80
C ILE A 63 -11.71 6.57 6.26
N LEU A 64 -12.79 7.34 6.27
CA LEU A 64 -14.09 6.90 5.75
C LEU A 64 -13.99 6.46 4.28
N LEU A 65 -13.38 7.29 3.43
CA LEU A 65 -13.22 6.98 2.01
C LEU A 65 -12.37 5.73 1.76
N THR A 66 -11.27 5.57 2.50
CA THR A 66 -10.37 4.42 2.34
C THR A 66 -10.93 3.12 2.93
N GLN A 67 -11.90 3.21 3.86
CA GLN A 67 -12.54 2.04 4.47
C GLN A 67 -13.77 1.54 3.70
N ILE A 68 -14.26 2.27 2.70
CA ILE A 68 -15.41 1.81 1.89
C ILE A 68 -15.10 0.47 1.21
N GLN A 69 -13.95 0.34 0.57
CA GLN A 69 -13.56 -0.89 -0.14
C GLN A 69 -13.49 -2.11 0.79
N PRO A 70 -12.72 -2.09 1.90
CA PRO A 70 -12.71 -3.20 2.85
C PRO A 70 -14.08 -3.51 3.45
N THR A 71 -14.91 -2.48 3.69
CA THR A 71 -16.27 -2.66 4.21
C THR A 71 -17.17 -3.43 3.24
N LEU A 72 -17.00 -3.20 1.93
CA LEU A 72 -17.70 -3.94 0.88
C LEU A 72 -17.06 -5.32 0.58
N GLY A 73 -15.94 -5.64 1.22
CA GLY A 73 -15.18 -6.87 0.95
C GLY A 73 -14.46 -6.86 -0.39
N TYR A 74 -14.21 -5.68 -0.95
CA TYR A 74 -13.51 -5.55 -2.21
C TYR A 74 -12.01 -5.41 -2.00
N ALA A 75 -11.24 -6.31 -2.62
CA ALA A 75 -9.79 -6.27 -2.63
C ALA A 75 -9.29 -6.13 -4.09
N PRO A 76 -8.76 -4.96 -4.50
CA PRO A 76 -8.33 -4.70 -5.88
C PRO A 76 -7.35 -5.72 -6.44
N LYS A 77 -6.46 -6.27 -5.59
CA LYS A 77 -5.51 -7.32 -5.96
C LYS A 77 -6.17 -8.65 -6.36
N ASN A 78 -7.42 -8.89 -5.98
CA ASN A 78 -8.17 -10.12 -6.27
C ASN A 78 -9.13 -9.94 -7.44
N ASP A 79 -9.36 -8.71 -7.88
CA ASP A 79 -10.18 -8.39 -9.04
C ASP A 79 -9.37 -8.63 -10.32
N ILE A 80 -9.68 -9.74 -11.00
CA ILE A 80 -8.94 -10.21 -12.18
C ILE A 80 -9.04 -9.18 -13.33
N GLU A 81 -10.20 -8.57 -13.51
CA GLU A 81 -10.43 -7.58 -14.56
C GLU A 81 -9.59 -6.31 -14.31
N TYR A 82 -9.59 -5.83 -13.06
CA TYR A 82 -8.78 -4.69 -12.67
C TYR A 82 -7.28 -5.00 -12.76
N VAL A 83 -6.82 -6.16 -12.28
CA VAL A 83 -5.42 -6.60 -12.34
C VAL A 83 -4.92 -6.75 -13.78
N ASN A 84 -5.77 -7.22 -14.70
CA ASN A 84 -5.40 -7.39 -16.11
C ASN A 84 -5.00 -6.07 -16.78
N GLN A 85 -5.50 -4.93 -16.33
CA GLN A 85 -5.11 -3.61 -16.82
C GLN A 85 -3.63 -3.30 -16.54
N PHE A 86 -3.05 -3.93 -15.53
CA PHE A 86 -1.66 -3.74 -15.10
C PHE A 86 -0.69 -4.82 -15.61
N LYS A 87 -1.15 -5.82 -16.38
CA LYS A 87 -0.27 -6.89 -16.88
C LYS A 87 0.88 -6.39 -17.74
N THR A 88 0.63 -5.42 -18.60
CA THR A 88 1.67 -4.84 -19.45
C THR A 88 2.75 -4.14 -18.63
N GLN A 89 2.33 -3.32 -17.66
CA GLN A 89 3.24 -2.65 -16.74
C GLN A 89 3.94 -3.64 -15.81
N GLY A 90 3.25 -4.69 -15.36
CA GLY A 90 3.83 -5.77 -14.57
C GLY A 90 4.96 -6.48 -15.32
N LYS A 91 4.78 -6.74 -16.62
CA LYS A 91 5.83 -7.30 -17.47
C LYS A 91 7.04 -6.36 -17.57
N GLU A 92 6.81 -5.06 -17.75
CA GLU A 92 7.89 -4.06 -17.80
C GLU A 92 8.69 -4.01 -16.49
N VAL A 93 8.00 -4.03 -15.34
CA VAL A 93 8.66 -4.03 -14.02
C VAL A 93 9.46 -5.31 -13.78
N VAL A 94 8.94 -6.47 -14.18
CA VAL A 94 9.70 -7.73 -14.09
C VAL A 94 10.95 -7.69 -14.96
N LEU A 95 10.85 -7.17 -16.19
CA LEU A 95 12.00 -6.97 -17.07
C LEU A 95 13.02 -6.00 -16.50
N GLU A 96 12.55 -4.88 -15.93
CA GLU A 96 13.45 -3.90 -15.28
C GLU A 96 14.20 -4.50 -14.08
N LYS A 97 13.52 -5.33 -13.28
CA LYS A 97 14.15 -6.05 -12.16
C LYS A 97 15.21 -7.02 -12.65
N LEU A 98 14.91 -7.82 -13.68
CA LEU A 98 15.89 -8.73 -14.28
C LEU A 98 17.09 -7.98 -14.84
N LEU A 99 16.88 -6.85 -15.50
CA LEU A 99 17.95 -6.01 -15.99
C LEU A 99 18.84 -5.48 -14.86
N LYS A 100 18.26 -5.03 -13.76
CA LYS A 100 19.00 -4.53 -12.59
C LYS A 100 19.82 -5.62 -11.90
N ASP A 101 19.24 -6.83 -11.79
CA ASP A 101 19.94 -7.96 -11.16
C ASP A 101 21.14 -8.46 -11.97
N GLU A 102 21.04 -8.45 -13.31
CA GLU A 102 22.09 -8.97 -14.20
C GLU A 102 23.19 -7.93 -14.51
N VAL A 103 22.80 -6.65 -14.63
CA VAL A 103 23.73 -5.62 -15.13
C VAL A 103 24.43 -4.89 -13.98
N GLY A 104 23.85 -4.88 -12.77
CA GLY A 104 24.35 -4.01 -11.70
C GLY A 104 24.44 -2.55 -12.17
N GLU A 105 25.34 -1.75 -11.59
CA GLU A 105 25.61 -0.38 -12.06
C GLU A 105 26.72 -0.32 -13.15
N GLY A 106 27.00 -1.42 -13.85
CA GLY A 106 28.06 -1.57 -14.82
C GLY A 106 27.61 -1.54 -16.29
N LEU A 107 28.58 -1.34 -17.21
CA LEU A 107 28.35 -1.37 -18.65
C LEU A 107 27.87 -2.75 -19.12
N MET A 108 26.78 -2.80 -19.87
CA MET A 108 26.26 -4.03 -20.49
C MET A 108 27.29 -4.66 -21.42
N SER A 109 27.69 -5.89 -21.15
CA SER A 109 28.40 -6.72 -22.12
C SER A 109 27.41 -7.39 -23.08
N ALA A 110 27.88 -7.70 -24.31
CA ALA A 110 27.05 -8.42 -25.29
C ALA A 110 26.54 -9.77 -24.76
N GLY A 111 27.32 -10.41 -23.87
CA GLY A 111 26.93 -11.66 -23.20
C GLY A 111 25.78 -11.47 -22.22
N ALA A 112 25.79 -10.39 -21.44
CA ALA A 112 24.71 -10.07 -20.50
C ALA A 112 23.39 -9.81 -21.22
N LEU A 113 23.42 -9.16 -22.38
CA LEU A 113 22.23 -8.94 -23.21
C LEU A 113 21.59 -10.24 -23.68
N SER A 114 22.39 -11.24 -24.09
CA SER A 114 21.87 -12.54 -24.52
C SER A 114 21.25 -13.33 -23.37
N GLU A 115 21.85 -13.24 -22.20
CA GLU A 115 21.33 -13.90 -20.97
C GLU A 115 20.04 -13.26 -20.47
N VAL A 116 19.95 -11.95 -20.49
CA VAL A 116 18.71 -11.21 -20.19
C VAL A 116 17.61 -11.56 -21.19
N ALA A 117 17.90 -11.65 -22.48
CA ALA A 117 16.95 -12.02 -23.51
C ALA A 117 16.41 -13.46 -23.31
N ASP A 118 17.27 -14.41 -22.93
CA ASP A 118 16.88 -15.78 -22.65
C ASP A 118 16.01 -15.87 -21.38
N ARG A 119 16.37 -15.19 -20.31
CA ARG A 119 15.54 -15.11 -19.10
C ARG A 119 14.24 -14.37 -19.32
N ALA A 120 14.25 -13.29 -20.11
CA ALA A 120 13.03 -12.55 -20.47
C ALA A 120 12.03 -13.43 -21.23
N SER A 121 12.52 -14.36 -22.07
CA SER A 121 11.66 -15.34 -22.77
C SER A 121 11.05 -16.39 -21.84
N ARG A 122 11.64 -16.60 -20.67
CA ARG A 122 11.21 -17.55 -19.64
C ARG A 122 10.43 -16.93 -18.50
N ILE A 123 10.10 -15.62 -18.58
CA ILE A 123 9.26 -14.97 -17.56
C ILE A 123 7.93 -15.72 -17.48
N SER A 124 7.62 -16.25 -16.30
CA SER A 124 6.35 -16.96 -16.10
C SER A 124 5.19 -15.94 -16.04
N ASP A 125 4.04 -16.33 -16.59
CA ASP A 125 2.81 -15.53 -16.46
C ASP A 125 2.43 -15.29 -14.99
N GLU A 126 2.85 -16.19 -14.10
CA GLU A 126 2.63 -16.08 -12.67
C GLU A 126 3.42 -14.91 -12.06
N SER A 127 4.68 -14.70 -12.46
CA SER A 127 5.48 -13.56 -11.99
C SER A 127 4.95 -12.24 -12.52
N ILE A 128 4.51 -12.20 -13.77
CA ILE A 128 3.86 -11.01 -14.34
C ILE A 128 2.55 -10.71 -13.59
N LEU A 129 1.76 -11.73 -13.31
CA LEU A 129 0.50 -11.58 -12.59
C LEU A 129 0.73 -11.12 -11.14
N ALA A 130 1.75 -11.64 -10.47
CA ALA A 130 2.12 -11.21 -9.11
C ALA A 130 2.49 -9.73 -9.06
N GLU A 131 3.29 -9.27 -10.02
CA GLU A 131 3.66 -7.86 -10.11
C GLU A 131 2.46 -6.98 -10.51
N ALA A 132 1.63 -7.43 -11.44
CA ALA A 132 0.39 -6.75 -11.81
C ALA A 132 -0.57 -6.58 -10.61
N LYS A 133 -0.70 -7.61 -9.76
CA LYS A 133 -1.46 -7.52 -8.48
C LYS A 133 -0.89 -6.49 -7.53
N THR A 134 0.44 -6.40 -7.45
CA THR A 134 1.13 -5.42 -6.60
C THR A 134 0.90 -4.01 -7.11
N LEU A 135 1.00 -3.79 -8.42
CA LEU A 135 0.72 -2.51 -9.07
C LEU A 135 -0.76 -2.11 -8.91
N ALA A 136 -1.69 -3.03 -9.12
CA ALA A 136 -3.12 -2.80 -8.91
C ALA A 136 -3.42 -2.40 -7.46
N ALA A 137 -2.83 -3.09 -6.48
CA ALA A 137 -2.98 -2.75 -5.07
C ALA A 137 -2.37 -1.38 -4.74
N LYS A 138 -1.24 -1.03 -5.34
CA LYS A 138 -0.56 0.26 -5.17
C LYS A 138 -1.40 1.40 -5.75
N GLU A 139 -1.89 1.25 -6.97
CA GLU A 139 -2.72 2.27 -7.64
C GLU A 139 -4.07 2.47 -6.93
N ALA A 140 -4.67 1.38 -6.41
CA ALA A 140 -5.89 1.44 -5.63
C ALA A 140 -5.68 1.96 -4.19
N SER A 141 -4.44 2.16 -3.76
CA SER A 141 -4.14 2.62 -2.41
C SER A 141 -4.35 4.13 -2.23
N GLY A 142 -4.63 4.53 -0.98
CA GLY A 142 -4.87 5.92 -0.62
C GLY A 142 -6.24 6.43 -1.08
N THR A 143 -6.51 7.71 -0.81
CA THR A 143 -7.83 8.32 -1.03
C THR A 143 -8.24 8.37 -2.51
N ILE A 144 -7.28 8.71 -3.38
CA ILE A 144 -7.53 8.81 -4.83
C ILE A 144 -7.78 7.42 -5.41
N GLY A 145 -6.98 6.43 -5.04
CA GLY A 145 -7.15 5.05 -5.46
C GLY A 145 -8.50 4.48 -5.00
N ALA A 146 -8.88 4.75 -3.75
CA ALA A 146 -10.17 4.34 -3.20
C ALA A 146 -11.36 4.91 -4.01
N ILE A 147 -11.29 6.18 -4.42
CA ILE A 147 -12.33 6.82 -5.24
C ILE A 147 -12.37 6.22 -6.65
N LYS A 148 -11.22 6.03 -7.28
CA LYS A 148 -11.13 5.46 -8.64
C LYS A 148 -11.70 4.05 -8.74
N THR A 149 -11.44 3.23 -7.73
CA THR A 149 -11.87 1.82 -7.69
C THR A 149 -13.25 1.62 -7.04
N LEU A 150 -13.91 2.69 -6.60
CA LEU A 150 -15.25 2.63 -6.02
C LEU A 150 -16.30 1.98 -6.93
N PRO A 151 -16.36 2.27 -8.25
CA PRO A 151 -17.29 1.60 -9.15
C PRO A 151 -17.09 0.07 -9.17
N ASN A 152 -15.82 -0.36 -9.21
CA ASN A 152 -15.48 -1.80 -9.20
C ASN A 152 -15.86 -2.45 -7.87
N ALA A 153 -15.65 -1.74 -6.75
CA ALA A 153 -16.05 -2.21 -5.43
C ALA A 153 -17.57 -2.38 -5.30
N LEU A 154 -18.36 -1.47 -5.88
CA LEU A 154 -19.83 -1.57 -5.91
C LEU A 154 -20.32 -2.69 -6.82
N GLY A 155 -19.58 -3.03 -7.87
CA GLY A 155 -19.88 -4.15 -8.77
C GLY A 155 -19.52 -5.53 -8.20
N ASN A 156 -18.56 -5.59 -7.28
CA ASN A 156 -17.98 -6.82 -6.73
C ASN A 156 -18.13 -6.91 -5.20
N ILE A 157 -19.36 -6.70 -4.70
CA ILE A 157 -19.65 -6.73 -3.26
C ILE A 157 -19.59 -8.16 -2.73
N ASN A 158 -18.76 -8.40 -1.71
CA ASN A 158 -18.77 -9.63 -0.94
C ASN A 158 -19.78 -9.52 0.21
N PHE A 159 -20.93 -10.15 0.04
CA PHE A 159 -22.05 -10.05 0.97
C PHE A 159 -21.68 -10.54 2.39
N LEU A 160 -20.81 -11.55 2.50
CA LEU A 160 -20.38 -12.08 3.79
C LEU A 160 -19.54 -11.07 4.56
N GLU A 161 -18.60 -10.41 3.89
CA GLU A 161 -17.73 -9.39 4.49
C GLU A 161 -18.52 -8.12 4.83
N LEU A 162 -19.46 -7.74 3.98
CA LEU A 162 -20.39 -6.64 4.27
C LEU A 162 -21.21 -6.90 5.52
N LEU A 163 -21.75 -8.11 5.69
CA LEU A 163 -22.53 -8.49 6.86
C LEU A 163 -21.66 -8.48 8.13
N LEU A 164 -20.41 -8.96 8.03
CA LEU A 164 -19.44 -8.92 9.13
C LEU A 164 -19.13 -7.48 9.54
N SER A 165 -18.92 -6.60 8.57
CA SER A 165 -18.65 -5.17 8.79
C SER A 165 -19.83 -4.48 9.49
N LEU A 166 -21.05 -4.75 9.03
CA LEU A 166 -22.28 -4.22 9.66
C LEU A 166 -22.47 -4.76 11.08
N ALA A 167 -22.22 -6.06 11.30
CA ALA A 167 -22.27 -6.66 12.64
C ALA A 167 -21.26 -5.99 13.58
N THR A 168 -20.04 -5.73 13.12
CA THR A 168 -19.01 -5.03 13.90
C THR A 168 -19.46 -3.63 14.30
N ILE A 169 -20.00 -2.87 13.33
CA ILE A 169 -20.53 -1.52 13.60
C ILE A 169 -21.66 -1.60 14.62
N PHE A 170 -22.58 -2.55 14.46
CA PHE A 170 -23.69 -2.72 15.38
C PHE A 170 -23.23 -3.05 16.81
N ILE A 171 -22.23 -3.90 16.96
CA ILE A 171 -21.64 -4.25 18.26
C ILE A 171 -21.02 -3.00 18.91
N ILE A 172 -20.18 -2.25 18.16
CA ILE A 172 -19.52 -1.05 18.69
C ILE A 172 -20.54 -0.01 19.16
N TYR A 173 -21.57 0.26 18.36
CA TYR A 173 -22.61 1.23 18.73
C TYR A 173 -23.54 0.70 19.81
N GLY A 174 -23.83 -0.61 19.82
CA GLY A 174 -24.68 -1.25 20.83
C GLY A 174 -24.07 -1.20 22.21
N PHE A 175 -22.77 -1.54 22.33
CA PHE A 175 -22.05 -1.47 23.62
C PHE A 175 -21.83 -0.06 24.14
N LYS A 176 -21.85 0.95 23.27
CA LYS A 176 -21.74 2.36 23.73
C LYS A 176 -23.00 2.86 24.46
N ARG A 177 -24.09 2.12 24.36
CA ARG A 177 -25.39 2.52 24.93
C ARG A 177 -25.72 1.81 26.26
N VAL A 178 -24.87 0.83 26.66
CA VAL A 178 -24.90 0.14 27.93
C VAL A 178 -23.83 0.74 28.85
#